data_57fea7fc133d0fa1268792070bbe1c1a
#
_entry.id   57fea7fc133d0fa1268792070bbe1c1a
#
_cell.length_a   1.000
_cell.length_b   1.000
_cell.length_c   1.000
_cell.angle_alpha   90.00
_cell.angle_beta   90.00
_cell.angle_gamma   90.00
#
_symmetry.space_group_name_H-M   'P 1'
#
loop_
_entity.id
_entity.type
_entity.pdbx_description
1 polymer ?
#
loop_
_entity_poly.entity_id
_entity_poly.type
_entity_poly.pdbx_seq_one_letter_code
_entity_poly.pdbx_strand_id
1 'polypeptide(L)'
;MRTLDLRETSERNNPMKHTKLLIAAAIAAMPFGANAGEPLAAFDVAEDISRFVFAAAPVFDDGMPAYGNAFVTQGYIYPAGTLDGGVEGTLPNGDPAFPDLVIGEWTCDGYFIGDGMRTQTGALVMTRQVYRFNDGDLLISHGAELVDAGVTVTRAVTGGTGDYADAPAEIDQVLLGMTDGYGVRLQIELGGGAVSPDEDRDHTEWDSGFPVGPMPTSGSNEAG
;
A
#
# COMPACT_ATOMS: atom_id res chain seq x y z
N MET A 1 57.19 -14.73 -64.64
CA MET A 1 56.11 -15.08 -65.57
C MET A 1 55.64 -16.47 -65.19
N ARG A 2 54.64 -16.61 -64.32
CA ARG A 2 53.97 -17.86 -63.97
C ARG A 2 52.56 -17.49 -63.50
N THR A 3 51.60 -17.83 -64.30
CA THR A 3 50.18 -17.83 -64.10
C THR A 3 49.80 -18.85 -63.01
N LEU A 4 49.08 -18.46 -62.00
CA LEU A 4 48.49 -19.34 -61.00
C LEU A 4 46.96 -19.34 -61.16
N ASP A 5 46.49 -20.51 -61.38
CA ASP A 5 45.14 -20.97 -61.61
C ASP A 5 44.30 -20.86 -60.31
N LEU A 6 43.15 -20.18 -60.38
CA LEU A 6 42.23 -20.09 -59.28
C LEU A 6 41.13 -21.13 -59.47
N ARG A 7 41.15 -22.18 -58.62
CA ARG A 7 40.06 -23.15 -58.51
C ARG A 7 38.95 -22.55 -57.65
N GLU A 8 37.78 -22.35 -58.25
CA GLU A 8 36.49 -22.13 -57.60
C GLU A 8 36.14 -23.33 -56.73
N THR A 9 36.00 -23.09 -55.42
CA THR A 9 35.29 -24.02 -54.52
C THR A 9 33.87 -23.50 -54.32
N SER A 10 32.92 -24.24 -54.86
CA SER A 10 31.49 -24.08 -54.67
C SER A 10 31.11 -24.35 -53.23
N GLU A 11 30.81 -23.31 -52.45
CA GLU A 11 30.15 -23.44 -51.14
C GLU A 11 28.66 -23.54 -51.33
N ARG A 12 28.11 -24.67 -50.90
CA ARG A 12 26.68 -24.97 -50.87
C ARG A 12 26.01 -24.07 -49.81
N ASN A 13 25.19 -23.15 -50.30
CA ASN A 13 24.22 -22.38 -49.50
C ASN A 13 23.21 -23.34 -48.88
N ASN A 14 23.28 -23.47 -47.53
CA ASN A 14 22.27 -24.16 -46.76
C ASN A 14 21.34 -23.08 -46.17
N PRO A 15 20.06 -22.95 -46.57
CA PRO A 15 19.18 -21.96 -45.99
C PRO A 15 18.75 -22.43 -44.60
N MET A 16 19.33 -21.79 -43.53
CA MET A 16 18.81 -21.90 -42.18
C MET A 16 17.37 -21.37 -42.16
N LYS A 17 16.43 -22.29 -41.98
CA LYS A 17 15.03 -21.97 -41.71
C LYS A 17 14.96 -21.34 -40.32
N HIS A 18 14.90 -20.01 -40.26
CA HIS A 18 14.54 -19.29 -39.05
C HIS A 18 13.05 -19.53 -38.79
N THR A 19 12.76 -20.50 -37.94
CA THR A 19 11.45 -20.67 -37.31
C THR A 19 11.24 -19.50 -36.38
N LYS A 20 10.53 -18.46 -36.80
CA LYS A 20 10.05 -17.39 -35.95
C LYS A 20 9.01 -18.01 -35.02
N LEU A 21 9.44 -18.28 -33.76
CA LEU A 21 8.51 -18.63 -32.68
C LEU A 21 7.73 -17.35 -32.35
N LEU A 22 6.53 -17.23 -32.91
CA LEU A 22 5.56 -16.24 -32.49
C LEU A 22 4.99 -16.70 -31.15
N ILE A 23 5.55 -16.18 -30.05
CA ILE A 23 4.90 -16.24 -28.75
C ILE A 23 3.74 -15.25 -28.84
N ALA A 24 2.57 -15.73 -29.17
CA ALA A 24 1.33 -15.02 -28.97
C ALA A 24 1.09 -14.98 -27.46
N ALA A 25 1.45 -13.89 -26.80
CA ALA A 25 0.96 -13.58 -25.48
C ALA A 25 -0.56 -13.39 -25.63
N ALA A 26 -1.32 -14.41 -25.26
CA ALA A 26 -2.74 -14.27 -25.04
C ALA A 26 -2.92 -13.40 -23.80
N ILE A 27 -3.00 -12.09 -23.97
CA ILE A 27 -3.58 -11.20 -22.98
C ILE A 27 -5.06 -11.61 -22.97
N ALA A 28 -5.43 -12.40 -21.98
CA ALA A 28 -6.82 -12.62 -21.66
C ALA A 28 -7.36 -11.22 -21.28
N ALA A 29 -8.06 -10.58 -22.22
CA ALA A 29 -8.89 -9.44 -21.93
C ALA A 29 -9.99 -9.97 -21.00
N MET A 30 -9.78 -9.82 -19.68
CA MET A 30 -10.86 -9.97 -18.75
C MET A 30 -11.88 -8.89 -19.12
N PRO A 31 -13.15 -9.24 -19.29
CA PRO A 31 -14.17 -8.24 -19.52
C PRO A 31 -14.21 -7.37 -18.24
N PHE A 32 -13.76 -6.12 -18.33
CA PHE A 32 -14.10 -5.08 -17.38
C PHE A 32 -15.61 -4.80 -17.55
N GLY A 33 -16.41 -5.72 -17.08
CA GLY A 33 -17.79 -5.44 -16.76
C GLY A 33 -17.77 -4.78 -15.39
N ALA A 34 -17.66 -3.47 -15.35
CA ALA A 34 -18.10 -2.73 -14.19
C ALA A 34 -19.59 -3.01 -14.06
N ASN A 35 -19.98 -4.01 -13.27
CA ASN A 35 -21.29 -4.07 -12.71
C ASN A 35 -21.37 -2.86 -11.77
N ALA A 36 -22.04 -1.78 -12.21
CA ALA A 36 -22.45 -0.74 -11.30
C ALA A 36 -23.26 -1.42 -10.20
N GLY A 37 -22.74 -1.41 -8.97
CA GLY A 37 -23.52 -1.86 -7.81
C GLY A 37 -22.87 -2.88 -6.88
N GLU A 38 -21.61 -3.30 -7.07
CA GLU A 38 -20.92 -4.10 -6.04
C GLU A 38 -19.57 -3.47 -5.70
N PRO A 39 -19.25 -3.30 -4.40
CA PRO A 39 -17.96 -2.77 -3.97
C PRO A 39 -16.81 -3.68 -4.45
N LEU A 40 -15.67 -3.09 -4.76
CA LEU A 40 -14.47 -3.86 -5.04
C LEU A 40 -14.09 -4.65 -3.79
N ALA A 41 -13.88 -5.95 -3.94
CA ALA A 41 -13.46 -6.82 -2.83
C ALA A 41 -12.01 -6.53 -2.41
N ALA A 42 -11.15 -6.10 -3.35
CA ALA A 42 -9.76 -5.78 -3.10
C ALA A 42 -9.23 -4.74 -4.08
N PHE A 43 -8.21 -3.98 -3.67
CA PHE A 43 -7.50 -2.99 -4.48
C PHE A 43 -6.11 -2.70 -3.92
N ASP A 44 -5.24 -2.13 -4.75
CA ASP A 44 -3.92 -1.70 -4.36
C ASP A 44 -3.86 -0.18 -4.18
N VAL A 45 -2.94 0.28 -3.31
CA VAL A 45 -2.68 1.71 -3.07
C VAL A 45 -1.19 1.99 -3.24
N ALA A 46 -0.85 3.08 -3.94
CA ALA A 46 0.50 3.61 -4.00
C ALA A 46 0.52 5.05 -3.52
N GLU A 47 1.38 5.34 -2.56
CA GLU A 47 1.60 6.69 -2.06
C GLU A 47 2.33 7.56 -3.09
N ASP A 48 1.94 8.81 -3.18
CA ASP A 48 2.74 9.88 -3.79
C ASP A 48 3.55 10.57 -2.69
N ILE A 49 4.80 10.15 -2.51
CA ILE A 49 5.67 10.66 -1.44
C ILE A 49 5.89 12.19 -1.54
N SER A 50 5.71 12.79 -2.71
CA SER A 50 5.84 14.25 -2.88
C SER A 50 4.75 15.02 -2.13
N ARG A 51 3.67 14.34 -1.76
CA ARG A 51 2.54 14.86 -0.96
C ARG A 51 2.60 14.47 0.50
N PHE A 52 3.65 13.78 0.94
CA PHE A 52 3.82 13.47 2.35
C PHE A 52 4.28 14.71 3.11
N VAL A 53 3.45 15.19 4.03
CA VAL A 53 3.74 16.36 4.88
C VAL A 53 3.49 15.99 6.33
N PHE A 54 4.45 16.30 7.20
CA PHE A 54 4.34 16.10 8.64
C PHE A 54 4.53 17.40 9.44
N ALA A 55 4.08 17.40 10.68
CA ALA A 55 4.15 18.57 11.55
C ALA A 55 5.61 18.92 11.90
N ALA A 56 5.89 20.21 12.12
CA ALA A 56 7.23 20.68 12.49
C ALA A 56 7.74 20.12 13.84
N ALA A 57 6.83 19.59 14.66
CA ALA A 57 7.13 18.96 15.95
C ALA A 57 5.99 17.98 16.34
N PRO A 58 6.26 16.94 17.15
CA PRO A 58 7.58 16.55 17.68
C PRO A 58 8.44 15.84 16.62
N VAL A 59 9.73 16.14 16.62
CA VAL A 59 10.73 15.50 15.75
C VAL A 59 11.95 15.09 16.55
N PHE A 60 12.72 14.11 16.05
CA PHE A 60 14.04 13.77 16.55
C PHE A 60 15.07 14.86 16.18
N ASP A 61 16.29 14.77 16.72
CA ASP A 61 17.38 15.72 16.44
C ASP A 61 17.79 15.79 14.95
N ASP A 62 17.53 14.71 14.21
CA ASP A 62 17.76 14.61 12.76
C ASP A 62 16.59 15.15 11.91
N GLY A 63 15.53 15.64 12.58
CA GLY A 63 14.34 16.19 11.93
C GLY A 63 13.29 15.14 11.53
N MET A 64 13.53 13.85 11.75
CA MET A 64 12.55 12.79 11.46
C MET A 64 11.39 12.82 12.46
N PRO A 65 10.15 12.50 12.02
CA PRO A 65 8.97 12.48 12.88
C PRO A 65 9.15 11.57 14.11
N ALA A 66 8.88 12.12 15.30
CA ALA A 66 8.88 11.39 16.56
C ALA A 66 7.45 11.00 16.96
N TYR A 67 7.31 10.26 18.06
CA TYR A 67 6.01 9.90 18.64
C TYR A 67 5.08 11.13 18.77
N GLY A 68 3.84 10.98 18.28
CA GLY A 68 2.81 12.02 18.30
C GLY A 68 2.92 13.06 17.17
N ASN A 69 3.91 12.97 16.27
CA ASN A 69 3.97 13.85 15.12
C ASN A 69 2.83 13.50 14.15
N ALA A 70 2.04 14.51 13.77
CA ALA A 70 0.94 14.38 12.84
C ALA A 70 1.41 14.50 11.39
N PHE A 71 0.74 13.79 10.48
CA PHE A 71 1.03 13.86 9.05
C PHE A 71 -0.22 13.72 8.19
N VAL A 72 -0.08 14.08 6.92
CA VAL A 72 -1.02 13.78 5.85
C VAL A 72 -0.26 13.40 4.60
N THR A 73 -0.81 12.44 3.85
CA THR A 73 -0.28 12.02 2.56
C THR A 73 -1.41 11.66 1.61
N GLN A 74 -1.12 11.54 0.33
CA GLN A 74 -2.05 11.16 -0.71
C GLN A 74 -1.40 10.18 -1.68
N GLY A 75 -2.24 9.52 -2.50
CA GLY A 75 -1.77 8.58 -3.50
C GLY A 75 -2.90 8.10 -4.41
N TYR A 76 -2.65 7.03 -5.10
CA TYR A 76 -3.53 6.48 -6.13
C TYR A 76 -4.04 5.10 -5.73
N ILE A 77 -5.26 4.81 -6.17
CA ILE A 77 -5.89 3.49 -6.05
C ILE A 77 -5.82 2.80 -7.40
N TYR A 78 -5.43 1.53 -7.39
CA TYR A 78 -5.33 0.67 -8.56
C TYR A 78 -6.16 -0.61 -8.36
N PRO A 79 -6.55 -1.32 -9.44
CA PRO A 79 -7.09 -2.67 -9.32
C PRO A 79 -6.12 -3.58 -8.56
N ALA A 80 -6.65 -4.51 -7.77
CA ALA A 80 -5.86 -5.49 -7.03
C ALA A 80 -4.87 -6.23 -7.94
N GLY A 81 -3.65 -6.45 -7.45
CA GLY A 81 -2.57 -7.11 -8.16
C GLY A 81 -1.77 -6.22 -9.11
N THR A 82 -2.13 -4.93 -9.26
CA THR A 82 -1.36 -3.98 -10.08
C THR A 82 0.05 -3.78 -9.53
N LEU A 83 0.21 -3.83 -8.21
CA LEU A 83 1.48 -3.58 -7.53
C LEU A 83 2.21 -4.88 -7.10
N ASP A 84 1.75 -6.04 -7.59
CA ASP A 84 2.38 -7.31 -7.30
C ASP A 84 3.86 -7.36 -7.77
N GLY A 85 4.66 -8.14 -7.05
CA GLY A 85 6.06 -8.35 -7.41
C GLY A 85 6.99 -7.16 -7.14
N GLY A 86 6.54 -6.17 -6.35
CA GLY A 86 7.38 -5.03 -5.96
C GLY A 86 7.41 -3.90 -6.98
N VAL A 87 6.39 -3.84 -7.84
CA VAL A 87 6.24 -2.76 -8.83
C VAL A 87 5.89 -1.46 -8.10
N GLU A 88 6.56 -0.36 -8.48
CA GLU A 88 6.21 0.96 -7.96
C GLU A 88 4.95 1.48 -8.64
N GLY A 89 4.01 2.02 -7.86
CA GLY A 89 2.75 2.56 -8.37
C GLY A 89 2.82 4.04 -8.72
N THR A 90 3.94 4.71 -8.40
CA THR A 90 4.21 6.12 -8.71
C THR A 90 5.54 6.27 -9.42
N LEU A 91 5.72 7.40 -10.10
CA LEU A 91 6.98 7.85 -10.66
C LEU A 91 7.72 8.74 -9.65
N PRO A 92 9.03 9.01 -9.83
CA PRO A 92 9.80 9.86 -8.90
C PRO A 92 9.28 11.31 -8.78
N ASN A 93 8.47 11.77 -9.73
CA ASN A 93 7.85 13.10 -9.70
C ASN A 93 6.45 13.09 -9.04
N GLY A 94 6.01 11.94 -8.53
CA GLY A 94 4.71 11.76 -7.89
C GLY A 94 3.56 11.40 -8.82
N ASP A 95 3.75 11.43 -10.16
CA ASP A 95 2.71 11.02 -11.10
C ASP A 95 2.42 9.52 -10.99
N PRO A 96 1.20 9.06 -11.33
CA PRO A 96 0.87 7.64 -11.33
C PRO A 96 1.69 6.89 -12.39
N ALA A 97 2.29 5.75 -12.01
CA ALA A 97 3.04 4.91 -12.95
C ALA A 97 2.15 4.26 -14.02
N PHE A 98 0.89 4.05 -13.69
CA PHE A 98 -0.12 3.43 -14.57
C PHE A 98 -1.37 4.31 -14.64
N PRO A 99 -1.33 5.48 -15.31
CA PRO A 99 -2.44 6.45 -15.29
C PRO A 99 -3.76 5.88 -15.78
N ASP A 100 -3.74 4.98 -16.76
CA ASP A 100 -4.94 4.34 -17.31
C ASP A 100 -5.56 3.29 -16.37
N LEU A 101 -4.85 2.88 -15.32
CA LEU A 101 -5.32 1.94 -14.31
C LEU A 101 -5.73 2.63 -13.00
N VAL A 102 -5.60 3.96 -12.89
CA VAL A 102 -6.04 4.68 -11.69
C VAL A 102 -7.56 4.62 -11.59
N ILE A 103 -8.05 3.96 -10.54
CA ILE A 103 -9.48 3.83 -10.25
C ILE A 103 -9.95 4.74 -9.12
N GLY A 104 -9.03 5.51 -8.51
CA GLY A 104 -9.36 6.45 -7.45
C GLY A 104 -8.15 7.12 -6.84
N GLU A 105 -8.43 7.96 -5.84
CA GLU A 105 -7.44 8.65 -5.02
C GLU A 105 -7.52 8.17 -3.57
N TRP A 106 -6.36 8.02 -2.95
CA TRP A 106 -6.22 7.70 -1.55
C TRP A 106 -5.70 8.91 -0.77
N THR A 107 -6.24 9.13 0.43
CA THR A 107 -5.72 10.10 1.39
C THR A 107 -5.55 9.41 2.74
N CYS A 108 -4.39 9.59 3.34
CA CYS A 108 -4.10 9.09 4.68
C CYS A 108 -3.69 10.26 5.58
N ASP A 109 -4.26 10.33 6.76
CA ASP A 109 -3.85 11.25 7.81
C ASP A 109 -3.77 10.52 9.15
N GLY A 110 -2.84 10.96 9.99
CA GLY A 110 -2.63 10.31 11.27
C GLY A 110 -1.47 10.89 12.05
N TYR A 111 -0.93 10.06 12.91
CA TYR A 111 0.22 10.43 13.76
C TYR A 111 1.10 9.21 14.03
N PHE A 112 2.38 9.48 14.19
CA PHE A 112 3.37 8.48 14.55
C PHE A 112 3.17 7.98 15.98
N ILE A 113 3.29 6.66 16.17
CA ILE A 113 3.27 5.98 17.46
C ILE A 113 4.56 5.15 17.63
N GLY A 114 4.64 4.33 18.67
CA GLY A 114 5.87 3.55 18.91
C GLY A 114 7.09 4.45 19.09
N ASP A 115 8.17 4.17 18.37
CA ASP A 115 9.37 5.00 18.34
C ASP A 115 9.37 5.99 17.16
N GLY A 116 8.20 6.48 16.77
CA GLY A 116 8.06 7.37 15.62
C GLY A 116 8.60 6.74 14.34
N MET A 117 9.22 7.54 13.47
CA MET A 117 9.82 7.04 12.21
C MET A 117 10.99 6.06 12.41
N ARG A 118 11.44 5.85 13.66
CA ARG A 118 12.50 4.88 14.00
C ARG A 118 11.95 3.50 14.39
N THR A 119 10.64 3.31 14.38
CA THR A 119 10.00 2.02 14.65
C THR A 119 10.49 0.98 13.66
N GLN A 120 10.98 -0.16 14.17
CA GLN A 120 11.57 -1.22 13.34
C GLN A 120 10.63 -2.41 13.14
N THR A 121 9.62 -2.58 14.00
CA THR A 121 8.61 -3.65 13.93
C THR A 121 7.35 -3.22 14.64
N GLY A 122 6.22 -3.74 14.23
CA GLY A 122 4.91 -3.43 14.81
C GLY A 122 4.33 -2.12 14.31
N ALA A 123 3.46 -1.52 15.12
CA ALA A 123 2.70 -0.35 14.75
C ALA A 123 3.57 0.91 14.65
N LEU A 124 3.63 1.48 13.45
CA LEU A 124 4.37 2.71 13.13
C LEU A 124 3.51 3.95 13.33
N VAL A 125 2.28 3.89 12.84
CA VAL A 125 1.35 5.00 12.83
C VAL A 125 -0.07 4.55 13.20
N MET A 126 -0.86 5.49 13.69
CA MET A 126 -2.31 5.36 13.82
C MET A 126 -2.96 6.31 12.82
N THR A 127 -3.81 5.80 11.93
CA THR A 127 -4.29 6.55 10.78
C THR A 127 -5.78 6.43 10.53
N ARG A 128 -6.30 7.45 9.84
CA ARG A 128 -7.51 7.37 9.04
C ARG A 128 -7.10 7.32 7.58
N GLN A 129 -7.69 6.41 6.81
CA GLN A 129 -7.54 6.34 5.36
C GLN A 129 -8.88 6.56 4.68
N VAL A 130 -8.89 7.40 3.65
CA VAL A 130 -10.04 7.70 2.82
C VAL A 130 -9.73 7.26 1.40
N TYR A 131 -10.52 6.33 0.89
CA TYR A 131 -10.45 5.82 -0.48
C TYR A 131 -11.61 6.45 -1.26
N ARG A 132 -11.27 7.29 -2.23
CA ARG A 132 -12.25 7.96 -3.11
C ARG A 132 -12.13 7.35 -4.49
N PHE A 133 -13.14 6.62 -4.91
CA PHE A 133 -13.20 6.00 -6.23
C PHE A 133 -13.66 6.99 -7.32
N ASN A 134 -13.36 6.67 -8.60
CA ASN A 134 -13.65 7.57 -9.73
C ASN A 134 -15.14 7.79 -10.00
N ASP A 135 -16.01 6.88 -9.54
CA ASP A 135 -17.48 7.00 -9.56
C ASP A 135 -18.01 7.98 -8.48
N GLY A 136 -17.16 8.40 -7.55
CA GLY A 136 -17.47 9.31 -6.46
C GLY A 136 -17.75 8.62 -5.13
N ASP A 137 -17.73 7.31 -5.09
CA ASP A 137 -17.92 6.53 -3.87
C ASP A 137 -16.75 6.62 -2.93
N LEU A 138 -17.02 6.47 -1.65
CA LEU A 138 -16.03 6.58 -0.58
C LEU A 138 -16.03 5.34 0.31
N LEU A 139 -14.84 4.93 0.73
CA LEU A 139 -14.62 4.02 1.85
C LEU A 139 -13.67 4.69 2.84
N ILE A 140 -13.92 4.52 4.14
CA ILE A 140 -13.08 5.11 5.20
C ILE A 140 -12.73 4.03 6.21
N SER A 141 -11.44 3.91 6.51
CA SER A 141 -10.94 3.02 7.56
C SER A 141 -10.12 3.74 8.62
N HIS A 142 -10.11 3.19 9.83
CA HIS A 142 -9.24 3.61 10.93
C HIS A 142 -8.48 2.42 11.49
N GLY A 143 -7.24 2.64 11.90
CA GLY A 143 -6.46 1.61 12.58
C GLY A 143 -4.97 1.91 12.58
N ALA A 144 -4.22 0.99 13.17
CA ALA A 144 -2.77 1.01 13.10
C ALA A 144 -2.28 0.60 11.70
N GLU A 145 -1.10 1.09 11.33
CA GLU A 145 -0.33 0.56 10.21
C GLU A 145 1.01 0.05 10.72
N LEU A 146 1.40 -1.13 10.22
CA LEU A 146 2.63 -1.78 10.61
C LEU A 146 3.76 -1.39 9.66
N VAL A 147 4.98 -1.32 10.22
CA VAL A 147 6.19 -1.18 9.41
C VAL A 147 6.61 -2.50 8.76
N ASP A 148 6.07 -3.61 9.25
CA ASP A 148 6.42 -4.96 8.80
C ASP A 148 5.75 -5.27 7.46
N ALA A 149 6.53 -5.37 6.39
CA ALA A 149 6.04 -5.74 5.07
C ALA A 149 5.53 -7.20 5.06
N GLY A 150 4.44 -7.44 4.32
CA GLY A 150 3.82 -8.76 4.19
C GLY A 150 3.01 -9.22 5.39
N VAL A 151 2.87 -8.39 6.44
CA VAL A 151 2.06 -8.71 7.61
C VAL A 151 0.68 -8.07 7.46
N THR A 152 -0.37 -8.89 7.60
CA THR A 152 -1.75 -8.41 7.57
C THR A 152 -2.10 -7.68 8.86
N VAL A 153 -2.75 -6.54 8.74
CA VAL A 153 -3.39 -5.81 9.84
C VAL A 153 -4.85 -5.55 9.50
N THR A 154 -5.75 -5.94 10.40
CA THR A 154 -7.18 -5.65 10.27
C THR A 154 -7.46 -4.24 10.77
N ARG A 155 -8.20 -3.47 9.98
CA ARG A 155 -8.58 -2.09 10.26
C ARG A 155 -10.10 -1.97 10.29
N ALA A 156 -10.63 -1.15 11.20
CA ALA A 156 -12.06 -0.89 11.25
C ALA A 156 -12.52 -0.02 10.07
N VAL A 157 -13.57 -0.43 9.38
CA VAL A 157 -14.31 0.43 8.45
C VAL A 157 -15.22 1.34 9.29
N THR A 158 -15.04 2.65 9.12
CA THR A 158 -15.75 3.66 9.93
C THR A 158 -16.79 4.43 9.13
N GLY A 159 -16.90 4.15 7.84
CA GLY A 159 -17.93 4.71 6.96
C GLY A 159 -17.68 4.42 5.51
N GLY A 160 -18.73 4.56 4.71
CA GLY A 160 -18.71 4.45 3.26
C GLY A 160 -19.89 5.17 2.65
N THR A 161 -19.83 5.42 1.34
CA THR A 161 -20.92 5.99 0.54
C THR A 161 -21.09 5.20 -0.75
N GLY A 162 -22.24 5.35 -1.42
CA GLY A 162 -22.50 4.63 -2.65
C GLY A 162 -22.45 3.13 -2.45
N ASP A 163 -21.70 2.44 -3.27
CA ASP A 163 -21.51 0.98 -3.20
C ASP A 163 -20.86 0.52 -1.90
N TYR A 164 -20.18 1.42 -1.17
CA TYR A 164 -19.55 1.14 0.14
C TYR A 164 -20.41 1.55 1.35
N ALA A 165 -21.67 1.98 1.15
CA ALA A 165 -22.54 2.38 2.26
C ALA A 165 -22.79 1.25 3.27
N ASP A 166 -22.84 0.02 2.78
CA ASP A 166 -23.01 -1.20 3.56
C ASP A 166 -21.74 -2.08 3.56
N ALA A 167 -20.55 -1.45 3.42
CA ALA A 167 -19.28 -2.16 3.43
C ALA A 167 -19.10 -2.98 4.72
N PRO A 168 -18.33 -4.09 4.66
CA PRO A 168 -17.97 -4.85 5.86
C PRO A 168 -17.37 -3.94 6.94
N ALA A 169 -17.53 -4.31 8.21
CA ALA A 169 -17.03 -3.53 9.34
C ALA A 169 -15.48 -3.47 9.41
N GLU A 170 -14.81 -4.31 8.62
CA GLU A 170 -13.36 -4.50 8.65
C GLU A 170 -12.79 -4.61 7.24
N ILE A 171 -11.56 -4.15 7.10
CA ILE A 171 -10.69 -4.42 5.96
C ILE A 171 -9.37 -4.98 6.46
N ASP A 172 -8.76 -5.84 5.66
CA ASP A 172 -7.38 -6.27 5.85
C ASP A 172 -6.46 -5.42 4.99
N GLN A 173 -5.36 -4.98 5.59
CA GLN A 173 -4.30 -4.22 4.93
C GLN A 173 -2.98 -4.96 5.03
N VAL A 174 -2.25 -5.03 3.94
CA VAL A 174 -0.88 -5.53 3.88
C VAL A 174 0.03 -4.44 3.34
N LEU A 175 1.11 -4.12 4.06
CA LEU A 175 2.20 -3.31 3.51
C LEU A 175 2.97 -4.17 2.50
N LEU A 176 2.89 -3.85 1.22
CA LEU A 176 3.66 -4.53 0.16
C LEU A 176 5.13 -4.09 0.17
N GLY A 177 5.40 -2.89 0.62
CA GLY A 177 6.73 -2.33 0.75
C GLY A 177 6.72 -0.82 0.83
N MET A 178 7.87 -0.28 1.19
CA MET A 178 8.16 1.16 1.20
C MET A 178 9.50 1.36 0.50
N THR A 179 9.52 2.22 -0.52
CA THR A 179 10.72 2.54 -1.27
C THR A 179 11.05 4.01 -1.08
N ASP A 180 12.30 4.30 -0.75
CA ASP A 180 12.78 5.67 -0.60
C ASP A 180 12.55 6.48 -1.89
N GLY A 181 11.94 7.65 -1.73
CA GLY A 181 11.56 8.51 -2.86
C GLY A 181 10.26 8.16 -3.58
N TYR A 182 9.56 7.05 -3.21
CA TYR A 182 8.28 6.64 -3.80
C TYR A 182 7.15 6.55 -2.77
N GLY A 183 7.45 6.15 -1.54
CA GLY A 183 6.46 5.98 -0.47
C GLY A 183 6.01 4.54 -0.26
N VAL A 184 4.87 4.39 0.43
CA VAL A 184 4.31 3.08 0.76
C VAL A 184 3.45 2.53 -0.37
N ARG A 185 3.40 1.18 -0.44
CA ARG A 185 2.48 0.41 -1.27
C ARG A 185 1.69 -0.51 -0.40
N LEU A 186 0.38 -0.50 -0.56
CA LEU A 186 -0.54 -1.27 0.26
C LEU A 186 -1.45 -2.13 -0.63
N GLN A 187 -1.82 -3.30 -0.11
CA GLN A 187 -2.95 -4.08 -0.60
C GLN A 187 -4.06 -4.01 0.42
N ILE A 188 -5.28 -3.80 -0.04
CA ILE A 188 -6.49 -3.66 0.76
C ILE A 188 -7.48 -4.72 0.31
N GLU A 189 -8.06 -5.45 1.26
CA GLU A 189 -9.11 -6.45 1.03
C GLU A 189 -10.30 -6.21 1.96
N LEU A 190 -11.51 -6.13 1.41
CA LEU A 190 -12.73 -5.93 2.16
C LEU A 190 -13.24 -7.25 2.71
N GLY A 191 -13.58 -7.27 3.99
CA GLY A 191 -14.22 -8.44 4.61
C GLY A 191 -13.30 -9.66 4.75
N GLY A 192 -11.97 -9.48 4.69
CA GLY A 192 -10.98 -10.55 4.88
C GLY A 192 -11.03 -11.25 6.25
N GLY A 193 -11.76 -10.69 7.18
CA GLY A 193 -11.89 -11.20 8.56
C GLY A 193 -12.88 -12.34 8.76
N ALA A 194 -12.84 -13.41 7.98
CA ALA A 194 -13.28 -14.71 8.48
C ALA A 194 -12.09 -15.43 9.14
N VAL A 195 -11.47 -14.83 10.14
CA VAL A 195 -10.86 -15.65 11.17
C VAL A 195 -12.02 -16.38 11.81
N SER A 196 -12.18 -17.67 11.50
CA SER A 196 -12.93 -18.59 12.35
C SER A 196 -12.61 -18.19 13.78
N PRO A 197 -13.61 -17.94 14.64
CA PRO A 197 -13.29 -17.78 16.04
C PRO A 197 -12.63 -19.10 16.41
N ASP A 198 -11.33 -19.06 16.58
CA ASP A 198 -10.59 -20.11 17.23
C ASP A 198 -11.19 -20.14 18.63
N GLU A 199 -11.96 -21.18 18.92
CA GLU A 199 -12.76 -21.34 20.13
C GLU A 199 -11.90 -21.41 21.40
N ASP A 200 -10.63 -20.99 21.34
CA ASP A 200 -9.67 -21.17 22.43
C ASP A 200 -8.78 -19.92 22.69
N ARG A 201 -9.25 -18.71 22.38
CA ARG A 201 -8.65 -17.53 23.02
C ARG A 201 -9.19 -17.40 24.44
N ASP A 202 -8.48 -18.04 25.36
CA ASP A 202 -8.61 -17.76 26.78
C ASP A 202 -8.35 -16.26 27.02
N HIS A 203 -9.45 -15.48 27.15
CA HIS A 203 -9.43 -14.06 27.41
C HIS A 203 -9.03 -13.71 28.85
N THR A 204 -8.49 -14.67 29.63
CA THR A 204 -8.19 -14.50 31.03
C THR A 204 -6.78 -13.99 31.32
N GLU A 205 -5.91 -13.79 30.30
CA GLU A 205 -4.53 -13.35 30.53
C GLU A 205 -4.21 -11.95 30.00
N TRP A 206 -5.10 -10.98 30.31
CA TRP A 206 -4.68 -9.59 30.43
C TRP A 206 -4.22 -9.33 31.85
N ASP A 207 -3.13 -9.99 32.26
CA ASP A 207 -2.47 -9.63 33.50
C ASP A 207 -1.70 -8.34 33.24
N SER A 208 -2.19 -7.29 33.91
CA SER A 208 -1.80 -5.91 33.83
C SER A 208 -0.34 -5.71 34.30
N GLY A 209 0.60 -5.95 33.39
CA GLY A 209 2.01 -5.62 33.57
C GLY A 209 2.38 -4.16 33.26
N PHE A 210 1.41 -3.28 33.02
CA PHE A 210 1.71 -1.86 32.92
C PHE A 210 1.79 -1.22 34.29
N PRO A 211 2.97 -0.69 34.72
CA PRO A 211 3.04 0.12 35.91
C PRO A 211 2.24 1.40 35.67
N VAL A 212 1.07 1.49 36.30
CA VAL A 212 0.32 2.75 36.37
C VAL A 212 1.11 3.68 37.28
N GLY A 213 1.99 4.49 36.69
CA GLY A 213 2.60 5.60 37.39
C GLY A 213 1.52 6.59 37.86
N PRO A 214 1.70 7.26 38.98
CA PRO A 214 0.72 8.22 39.48
C PRO A 214 0.51 9.33 38.45
N MET A 215 -0.76 9.57 38.08
CA MET A 215 -1.11 10.72 37.26
C MET A 215 -0.62 12.01 37.93
N PRO A 216 -0.05 12.95 37.16
CA PRO A 216 0.28 14.26 37.71
C PRO A 216 -1.01 14.93 38.20
N THR A 217 -1.08 15.20 39.47
CA THR A 217 -2.18 15.98 40.05
C THR A 217 -2.12 17.40 39.51
N SER A 218 -3.20 17.86 38.90
CA SER A 218 -3.36 19.24 38.44
C SER A 218 -3.12 20.17 39.66
N GLY A 219 -2.00 20.88 39.67
CA GLY A 219 -1.74 21.91 40.66
C GLY A 219 -2.79 22.99 40.53
N SER A 220 -3.58 23.20 41.56
CA SER A 220 -4.43 24.36 41.73
C SER A 220 -3.55 25.61 41.71
N ASN A 221 -3.70 26.46 40.67
CA ASN A 221 -3.20 27.82 40.72
C ASN A 221 -4.00 28.60 41.75
N GLU A 222 -3.48 28.72 42.98
CA GLU A 222 -3.89 29.79 43.86
C GLU A 222 -3.11 31.05 43.46
N ALA A 223 -3.89 32.03 42.97
CA ALA A 223 -3.43 33.40 42.79
C ALA A 223 -3.23 34.04 44.13
N GLY A 224 -2.03 34.60 44.36
CA GLY A 224 -1.69 35.54 45.39
C GLY A 224 -0.99 36.75 44.80
#